data_12a66e7d69a1ba3aed48bd52131da96d
#
_entry.id   12a66e7d69a1ba3aed48bd52131da96d
#
_cell.length_a   1.000
_cell.length_b   1.000
_cell.length_c   1.000
_cell.angle_alpha   90.00
_cell.angle_beta   90.00
_cell.angle_gamma   90.00
#
_symmetry.space_group_name_H-M   'P 1'
#
loop_
_entity.id
_entity.type
_entity.pdbx_description
1 polymer ?
#
loop_
_entity_poly.entity_id
_entity_poly.type
_entity_poly.pdbx_seq_one_letter_code
_entity_poly.pdbx_strand_id
1 'polypeptide(L)'
;MKIAVAGTGYVGLSISCLIAQHHTVCAVDLIKSKVDSINNRKSPIQDEYIEKYLAEKDLDLTATLDGETAYRDADFVVIAAPTNYDSKTQHFDTSAVESVIDLVMKVNPNAVMVIKSTIPVGYTEQIRKKTGSKNIMFSPEFLRESKALYDNLYPCLLYTSPSPRD
;
A
#
# COMPACT_ATOMS: atom_id res chain seq x y z
N MET A 1 4.25 -16.05 -1.95
CA MET A 1 5.06 -14.82 -2.05
C MET A 1 4.97 -14.09 -0.73
N LYS A 2 6.01 -13.37 -0.36
CA LYS A 2 6.01 -12.48 0.81
C LYS A 2 5.76 -11.04 0.33
N ILE A 3 4.74 -10.40 0.86
CA ILE A 3 4.33 -9.08 0.43
C ILE A 3 4.28 -8.16 1.64
N ALA A 4 4.97 -7.05 1.57
CA ALA A 4 4.87 -6.01 2.59
C ALA A 4 3.97 -4.87 2.10
N VAL A 5 3.17 -4.30 2.99
CA VAL A 5 2.28 -3.18 2.67
C VAL A 5 2.56 -2.03 3.62
N ALA A 6 3.06 -0.93 3.09
CA ALA A 6 3.37 0.28 3.85
C ALA A 6 2.15 1.20 3.92
N GLY A 7 1.61 1.37 5.12
CA GLY A 7 0.39 2.11 5.41
C GLY A 7 -0.83 1.21 5.54
N THR A 8 -1.62 1.42 6.61
CA THR A 8 -2.83 0.65 6.93
C THR A 8 -4.09 1.54 6.92
N GLY A 9 -4.14 2.48 5.99
CA GLY A 9 -5.35 3.20 5.63
C GLY A 9 -6.28 2.36 4.75
N TYR A 10 -7.29 2.98 4.15
CA TYR A 10 -8.28 2.30 3.30
C TYR A 10 -7.62 1.50 2.17
N VAL A 11 -6.67 2.09 1.46
CA VAL A 11 -5.96 1.44 0.35
C VAL A 11 -5.13 0.27 0.85
N GLY A 12 -4.20 0.53 1.77
CA GLY A 12 -3.24 -0.49 2.21
C GLY A 12 -3.89 -1.66 2.92
N LEU A 13 -4.87 -1.42 3.81
CA LEU A 13 -5.50 -2.49 4.56
C LEU A 13 -6.45 -3.33 3.69
N SER A 14 -7.18 -2.72 2.75
CA SER A 14 -8.02 -3.47 1.81
C SER A 14 -7.21 -4.41 0.92
N ILE A 15 -6.09 -3.92 0.38
CA ILE A 15 -5.15 -4.72 -0.41
C ILE A 15 -4.53 -5.82 0.46
N SER A 16 -4.14 -5.51 1.70
CA SER A 16 -3.59 -6.49 2.63
C SER A 16 -4.56 -7.65 2.88
N CYS A 17 -5.84 -7.35 3.16
CA CYS A 17 -6.88 -8.37 3.34
C CYS A 17 -7.11 -9.21 2.07
N LEU A 18 -7.07 -8.59 0.90
CA LEU A 18 -7.25 -9.29 -0.38
C LEU A 18 -6.14 -10.28 -0.64
N ILE A 19 -4.90 -9.82 -0.54
CA ILE A 19 -3.71 -10.60 -0.86
C ILE A 19 -3.44 -11.69 0.19
N ALA A 20 -3.73 -11.40 1.47
CA ALA A 20 -3.48 -12.32 2.59
C ALA A 20 -4.32 -13.60 2.55
N GLN A 21 -5.32 -13.70 1.69
CA GLN A 21 -6.06 -14.94 1.45
C GLN A 21 -5.22 -16.01 0.74
N HIS A 22 -4.15 -15.61 0.05
CA HIS A 22 -3.35 -16.51 -0.80
C HIS A 22 -1.85 -16.36 -0.60
N HIS A 23 -1.39 -15.32 0.10
CA HIS A 23 0.01 -14.96 0.26
C HIS A 23 0.30 -14.44 1.65
N THR A 24 1.54 -14.58 2.11
CA THR A 24 1.99 -14.00 3.38
C THR A 24 2.11 -12.49 3.26
N VAL A 25 1.37 -11.76 4.08
CA VAL A 25 1.34 -10.29 4.09
C VAL A 25 1.81 -9.74 5.43
N CYS A 26 2.74 -8.80 5.39
CA CYS A 26 3.15 -8.00 6.53
C CYS A 26 2.77 -6.53 6.30
N ALA A 27 1.77 -6.05 7.04
CA ALA A 27 1.37 -4.65 7.00
C ALA A 27 2.24 -3.81 7.95
N VAL A 28 2.73 -2.67 7.47
CA VAL A 28 3.59 -1.76 8.24
C VAL A 28 2.86 -0.45 8.47
N ASP A 29 2.77 -0.01 9.71
CA ASP A 29 2.24 1.31 10.06
C ASP A 29 3.06 1.94 11.18
N LEU A 30 3.04 3.25 11.31
CA LEU A 30 3.73 3.98 12.36
C LEU A 30 2.91 4.07 13.66
N ILE A 31 1.61 3.75 13.59
CA ILE A 31 0.67 3.90 14.71
C ILE A 31 0.48 2.54 15.40
N LYS A 32 1.02 2.41 16.61
CA LYS A 32 0.94 1.17 17.39
C LYS A 32 -0.47 0.64 17.57
N SER A 33 -1.46 1.48 17.85
CA SER A 33 -2.83 1.06 18.04
C SER A 33 -3.45 0.40 16.79
N LYS A 34 -3.07 0.85 15.59
CA LYS A 34 -3.50 0.21 14.34
C LYS A 34 -2.86 -1.17 14.17
N VAL A 35 -1.56 -1.27 14.43
CA VAL A 35 -0.83 -2.54 14.38
C VAL A 35 -1.44 -3.55 15.35
N ASP A 36 -1.68 -3.14 16.59
CA ASP A 36 -2.29 -3.99 17.62
C ASP A 36 -3.72 -4.42 17.20
N SER A 37 -4.52 -3.52 16.63
CA SER A 37 -5.87 -3.85 16.15
C SER A 37 -5.84 -4.93 15.06
N ILE A 38 -5.01 -4.76 14.03
CA ILE A 38 -4.90 -5.71 12.92
C ILE A 38 -4.45 -7.10 13.42
N ASN A 39 -3.45 -7.15 14.30
CA ASN A 39 -2.96 -8.40 14.88
C ASN A 39 -4.03 -9.09 15.75
N ASN A 40 -4.96 -8.32 16.34
CA ASN A 40 -6.13 -8.84 17.06
C ASN A 40 -7.35 -9.06 16.14
N ARG A 41 -7.18 -9.09 14.83
CA ARG A 41 -8.24 -9.30 13.83
C ARG A 41 -9.38 -8.26 13.92
N LYS A 42 -9.03 -7.02 14.28
CA LYS A 42 -9.95 -5.88 14.34
C LYS A 42 -9.51 -4.81 13.34
N SER A 43 -10.48 -4.24 12.65
CA SER A 43 -10.19 -3.13 11.74
C SER A 43 -9.92 -1.84 12.51
N PRO A 44 -8.81 -1.14 12.22
CA PRO A 44 -8.57 0.20 12.77
C PRO A 44 -9.30 1.31 12.00
N ILE A 45 -10.04 0.98 10.96
CA ILE A 45 -10.80 1.91 10.10
C ILE A 45 -12.21 1.38 9.87
N GLN A 46 -13.13 2.28 9.53
CA GLN A 46 -14.53 1.92 9.23
C GLN A 46 -14.67 1.43 7.79
N ASP A 47 -14.71 0.12 7.61
CA ASP A 47 -15.00 -0.53 6.33
C ASP A 47 -15.60 -1.90 6.64
N GLU A 48 -16.89 -2.08 6.37
CA GLU A 48 -17.66 -3.28 6.71
C GLU A 48 -17.03 -4.56 6.13
N TYR A 49 -16.50 -4.50 4.91
CA TYR A 49 -15.88 -5.65 4.27
C TYR A 49 -14.52 -5.98 4.89
N ILE A 50 -13.71 -4.97 5.24
CA ILE A 50 -12.44 -5.18 5.95
C ILE A 50 -12.70 -5.78 7.33
N GLU A 51 -13.67 -5.25 8.08
CA GLU A 51 -14.06 -5.77 9.38
C GLU A 51 -14.47 -7.23 9.30
N LYS A 52 -15.32 -7.55 8.31
CA LYS A 52 -15.78 -8.91 8.07
C LYS A 52 -14.62 -9.85 7.66
N TYR A 53 -13.74 -9.42 6.77
CA TYR A 53 -12.62 -10.23 6.32
C TYR A 53 -11.63 -10.51 7.44
N LEU A 54 -11.31 -9.52 8.27
CA LEU A 54 -10.43 -9.71 9.43
C LEU A 54 -11.03 -10.68 10.46
N ALA A 55 -12.36 -10.64 10.66
CA ALA A 55 -13.04 -11.46 11.64
C ALA A 55 -13.30 -12.91 11.16
N GLU A 56 -13.63 -13.10 9.88
CA GLU A 56 -14.18 -14.35 9.38
C GLU A 56 -13.23 -15.14 8.46
N LYS A 57 -12.25 -14.45 7.79
CA LYS A 57 -11.37 -15.10 6.83
C LYS A 57 -10.08 -15.57 7.48
N ASP A 58 -9.58 -16.70 6.99
CA ASP A 58 -8.21 -17.12 7.30
C ASP A 58 -7.25 -16.30 6.46
N LEU A 59 -6.64 -15.30 7.10
CA LEU A 59 -5.71 -14.36 6.47
C LEU A 59 -4.30 -14.59 7.00
N ASP A 60 -3.36 -14.89 6.11
CA ASP A 60 -1.93 -14.89 6.45
C ASP A 60 -1.42 -13.43 6.50
N LEU A 61 -1.97 -12.68 7.47
CA LEU A 61 -1.75 -11.25 7.69
C LEU A 61 -1.18 -11.01 9.09
N THR A 62 -0.05 -10.32 9.14
CA THR A 62 0.54 -9.74 10.34
C THR A 62 0.73 -8.25 10.17
N ALA A 63 0.85 -7.51 11.26
CA ALA A 63 1.16 -6.09 11.25
C ALA A 63 2.33 -5.77 12.17
N THR A 64 3.16 -4.79 11.79
CA THR A 64 4.36 -4.40 12.55
C THR A 64 4.64 -2.90 12.45
N LEU A 65 5.38 -2.37 13.44
CA LEU A 65 6.00 -1.05 13.38
C LEU A 65 7.37 -1.07 12.69
N ASP A 66 7.97 -2.26 12.53
CA ASP A 66 9.31 -2.45 12.00
C ASP A 66 9.27 -2.69 10.49
N GLY A 67 9.34 -1.60 9.74
CA GLY A 67 9.41 -1.65 8.28
C GLY A 67 10.71 -2.27 7.77
N GLU A 68 11.82 -2.11 8.48
CA GLU A 68 13.10 -2.66 8.04
C GLU A 68 13.05 -4.19 7.96
N THR A 69 12.53 -4.84 8.98
CA THR A 69 12.35 -6.30 9.00
C THR A 69 11.30 -6.74 7.97
N ALA A 70 10.19 -6.02 7.87
CA ALA A 70 9.10 -6.38 6.96
C ALA A 70 9.52 -6.33 5.48
N TYR A 71 10.36 -5.35 5.09
CA TYR A 71 10.75 -5.17 3.68
C TYR A 71 11.93 -6.05 3.27
N ARG A 72 12.76 -6.51 4.22
CA ARG A 72 14.01 -7.24 3.96
C ARG A 72 13.83 -8.47 3.08
N ASP A 73 12.78 -9.24 3.32
CA ASP A 73 12.49 -10.49 2.62
C ASP A 73 11.26 -10.43 1.72
N ALA A 74 10.73 -9.23 1.46
CA ALA A 74 9.54 -9.05 0.64
C ALA A 74 9.86 -9.21 -0.85
N ASP A 75 9.04 -9.98 -1.56
CA ASP A 75 9.06 -10.02 -3.03
C ASP A 75 8.47 -8.72 -3.62
N PHE A 76 7.42 -8.23 -2.96
CA PHE A 76 6.73 -6.97 -3.32
C PHE A 76 6.57 -6.09 -2.09
N VAL A 77 6.73 -4.78 -2.30
CA VAL A 77 6.39 -3.75 -1.32
C VAL A 77 5.32 -2.82 -1.91
N VAL A 78 4.11 -2.92 -1.41
CA VAL A 78 3.00 -2.04 -1.79
C VAL A 78 3.07 -0.79 -0.92
N ILE A 79 3.15 0.38 -1.55
CA ILE A 79 3.30 1.67 -0.87
C ILE A 79 1.96 2.40 -0.90
N ALA A 80 1.27 2.40 0.22
CA ALA A 80 0.00 3.08 0.47
C ALA A 80 0.13 4.11 1.61
N ALA A 81 1.30 4.74 1.69
CA ALA A 81 1.59 5.80 2.66
C ALA A 81 0.76 7.06 2.35
N PRO A 82 0.37 7.85 3.36
CA PRO A 82 -0.41 9.05 3.13
C PRO A 82 0.37 10.08 2.30
N THR A 83 -0.34 10.74 1.38
CA THR A 83 0.16 11.89 0.62
C THR A 83 -0.81 13.04 0.79
N ASN A 84 -0.35 14.12 1.42
CA ASN A 84 -1.18 15.28 1.66
C ASN A 84 -1.00 16.29 0.51
N TYR A 85 -2.12 16.83 0.01
CA TYR A 85 -2.08 17.90 -0.97
C TYR A 85 -2.09 19.25 -0.22
N ASP A 86 -1.03 20.04 -0.42
CA ASP A 86 -0.98 21.41 0.07
C ASP A 86 -1.57 22.36 -1.00
N SER A 87 -2.76 22.88 -0.72
CA SER A 87 -3.46 23.79 -1.63
C SER A 87 -2.77 25.15 -1.80
N LYS A 88 -1.87 25.54 -0.87
CA LYS A 88 -1.14 26.81 -0.97
C LYS A 88 0.06 26.69 -1.90
N THR A 89 0.80 25.60 -1.80
CA THR A 89 1.96 25.33 -2.65
C THR A 89 1.61 24.56 -3.92
N GLN A 90 0.37 24.08 -4.03
CA GLN A 90 -0.12 23.22 -5.11
C GLN A 90 0.73 21.98 -5.32
N HIS A 91 1.29 21.44 -4.23
CA HIS A 91 2.16 20.28 -4.25
C HIS A 91 1.61 19.16 -3.37
N PHE A 92 1.84 17.91 -3.83
CA PHE A 92 1.69 16.73 -2.98
C PHE A 92 2.94 16.53 -2.12
N ASP A 93 2.75 16.34 -0.84
CA ASP A 93 3.83 15.89 0.05
C ASP A 93 4.05 14.38 -0.15
N THR A 94 5.12 14.04 -0.86
CA THR A 94 5.52 12.66 -1.14
C THR A 94 6.56 12.12 -0.16
N SER A 95 6.88 12.85 0.88
CA SER A 95 7.94 12.52 1.85
C SER A 95 7.77 11.14 2.49
N ALA A 96 6.52 10.77 2.84
CA ALA A 96 6.23 9.45 3.40
C ALA A 96 6.46 8.33 2.38
N VAL A 97 6.11 8.54 1.12
CA VAL A 97 6.37 7.58 0.03
C VAL A 97 7.88 7.43 -0.20
N GLU A 98 8.61 8.54 -0.25
CA GLU A 98 10.06 8.53 -0.42
C GLU A 98 10.77 7.83 0.74
N SER A 99 10.34 8.06 1.98
CA SER A 99 10.90 7.39 3.15
C SER A 99 10.77 5.86 3.08
N VAL A 100 9.63 5.36 2.59
CA VAL A 100 9.44 3.92 2.37
C VAL A 100 10.37 3.42 1.26
N ILE A 101 10.43 4.12 0.13
CA ILE A 101 11.31 3.75 -1.00
C ILE A 101 12.77 3.71 -0.56
N ASP A 102 13.25 4.74 0.16
CA ASP A 102 14.62 4.81 0.64
C ASP A 102 14.94 3.66 1.59
N LEU A 103 14.01 3.30 2.49
CA LEU A 103 14.19 2.16 3.37
C LEU A 103 14.23 0.84 2.60
N VAL A 104 13.32 0.63 1.64
CA VAL A 104 13.33 -0.58 0.79
C VAL A 104 14.63 -0.66 0.00
N MET A 105 15.08 0.42 -0.61
CA MET A 105 16.34 0.46 -1.36
C MET A 105 17.55 0.11 -0.48
N LYS A 106 17.51 0.49 0.80
CA LYS A 106 18.57 0.17 1.76
C LYS A 106 18.61 -1.32 2.14
N VAL A 107 17.45 -1.96 2.34
CA VAL A 107 17.38 -3.30 2.92
C VAL A 107 17.09 -4.41 1.91
N ASN A 108 16.43 -4.08 0.79
CA ASN A 108 16.05 -5.03 -0.25
C ASN A 108 15.86 -4.32 -1.62
N PRO A 109 16.93 -3.91 -2.28
CA PRO A 109 16.84 -3.16 -3.56
C PRO A 109 16.24 -3.99 -4.71
N ASN A 110 16.08 -5.30 -4.53
CA ASN A 110 15.52 -6.19 -5.54
C ASN A 110 13.99 -6.32 -5.44
N ALA A 111 13.37 -5.89 -4.35
CA ALA A 111 11.93 -5.93 -4.21
C ALA A 111 11.24 -5.08 -5.28
N VAL A 112 10.10 -5.56 -5.75
CA VAL A 112 9.23 -4.77 -6.64
C VAL A 112 8.39 -3.83 -5.78
N MET A 113 8.58 -2.52 -5.97
CA MET A 113 7.82 -1.48 -5.25
C MET A 113 6.62 -1.02 -6.08
N VAL A 114 5.43 -1.12 -5.53
CA VAL A 114 4.17 -0.73 -6.17
C VAL A 114 3.57 0.47 -5.42
N ILE A 115 3.65 1.65 -6.00
CA ILE A 115 3.08 2.86 -5.42
C ILE A 115 1.58 2.88 -5.69
N LYS A 116 0.80 2.88 -4.62
CA LYS A 116 -0.66 3.04 -4.62
C LYS A 116 -1.09 4.43 -4.15
N SER A 117 -0.22 5.14 -3.43
CA SER A 117 -0.45 6.51 -2.99
C SER A 117 -0.62 7.46 -4.16
N THR A 118 -1.41 8.52 -3.99
CA THR A 118 -1.54 9.58 -4.98
C THR A 118 -0.22 10.34 -5.13
N ILE A 119 0.29 10.40 -6.35
CA ILE A 119 1.57 11.02 -6.66
C ILE A 119 1.44 11.99 -7.87
N PRO A 120 2.30 13.00 -7.98
CA PRO A 120 2.31 13.90 -9.12
C PRO A 120 2.62 13.19 -10.45
N VAL A 121 2.16 13.79 -11.54
CA VAL A 121 2.50 13.34 -12.91
C VAL A 121 4.03 13.36 -13.09
N GLY A 122 4.58 12.28 -13.64
CA GLY A 122 6.02 12.14 -13.87
C GLY A 122 6.84 11.71 -12.65
N TYR A 123 6.23 11.60 -11.45
CA TYR A 123 6.92 11.23 -10.21
C TYR A 123 7.65 9.87 -10.33
N THR A 124 7.01 8.87 -10.93
CA THR A 124 7.61 7.53 -11.05
C THR A 124 8.91 7.56 -11.86
N GLU A 125 8.99 8.37 -12.90
CA GLU A 125 10.22 8.53 -13.67
C GLU A 125 11.30 9.27 -12.86
N GLN A 126 10.91 10.28 -12.12
CA GLN A 126 11.82 11.04 -11.27
C GLN A 126 12.44 10.16 -10.18
N ILE A 127 11.61 9.39 -9.46
CA ILE A 127 12.09 8.53 -8.38
C ILE A 127 12.95 7.37 -8.90
N ARG A 128 12.62 6.80 -10.06
CA ARG A 128 13.46 5.81 -10.74
C ARG A 128 14.84 6.37 -11.10
N LYS A 129 14.91 7.59 -11.61
CA LYS A 129 16.18 8.27 -11.90
C LYS A 129 16.97 8.56 -10.63
N LYS A 130 16.29 9.03 -9.57
CA LYS A 130 16.91 9.34 -8.27
C LYS A 130 17.50 8.10 -7.61
N THR A 131 16.79 6.98 -7.63
CA THR A 131 17.19 5.74 -6.95
C THR A 131 18.02 4.80 -7.83
N GLY A 132 17.99 4.98 -9.15
CA GLY A 132 18.55 4.01 -10.12
C GLY A 132 17.75 2.71 -10.24
N SER A 133 16.67 2.55 -9.51
CA SER A 133 15.85 1.33 -9.52
C SER A 133 14.84 1.32 -10.67
N LYS A 134 14.77 0.19 -11.38
CA LYS A 134 13.73 -0.08 -12.38
C LYS A 134 12.50 -0.79 -11.79
N ASN A 135 12.60 -1.23 -10.53
CA ASN A 135 11.58 -2.05 -9.86
C ASN A 135 10.52 -1.20 -9.13
N ILE A 136 10.35 0.04 -9.51
CA ILE A 136 9.32 0.93 -8.97
C ILE A 136 8.23 1.11 -10.02
N MET A 137 6.98 0.83 -9.68
CA MET A 137 5.85 1.05 -10.58
C MET A 137 4.74 1.80 -9.87
N PHE A 138 3.91 2.48 -10.63
CA PHE A 138 2.71 3.14 -10.16
C PHE A 138 1.49 2.32 -10.57
N SER A 139 0.60 2.10 -9.63
CA SER A 139 -0.69 1.47 -9.86
C SER A 139 -1.77 2.35 -9.23
N PRO A 140 -2.45 3.18 -10.01
CA PRO A 140 -3.45 4.12 -9.50
C PRO A 140 -4.60 3.41 -8.81
N GLU A 141 -5.34 4.17 -7.99
CA GLU A 141 -6.36 3.69 -7.08
C GLU A 141 -7.58 4.60 -7.17
N PHE A 142 -8.77 4.04 -7.23
CA PHE A 142 -10.04 4.75 -7.38
C PHE A 142 -11.14 4.18 -6.48
N LEU A 143 -10.79 3.85 -5.23
CA LEU A 143 -11.76 3.34 -4.26
C LEU A 143 -12.43 4.46 -3.45
N ARG A 144 -13.60 4.15 -2.93
CA ARG A 144 -14.30 4.99 -1.96
C ARG A 144 -13.85 4.65 -0.55
N GLU A 145 -13.60 5.68 0.26
CA GLU A 145 -13.43 5.48 1.69
C GLU A 145 -14.64 4.74 2.27
N SER A 146 -14.43 3.91 3.28
CA SER A 146 -15.43 3.03 3.89
C SER A 146 -16.01 1.91 3.01
N LYS A 147 -15.61 1.79 1.74
CA LYS A 147 -15.95 0.69 0.83
C LYS A 147 -14.73 0.17 0.04
N ALA A 148 -13.55 0.39 0.58
CA ALA A 148 -12.29 0.13 -0.10
C ALA A 148 -12.14 -1.34 -0.51
N LEU A 149 -12.43 -2.28 0.38
CA LEU A 149 -12.32 -3.69 0.04
C LEU A 149 -13.38 -4.13 -0.97
N TYR A 150 -14.60 -3.62 -0.88
CA TYR A 150 -15.63 -3.88 -1.88
C TYR A 150 -15.21 -3.41 -3.27
N ASP A 151 -14.70 -2.18 -3.37
CA ASP A 151 -14.29 -1.60 -4.65
C ASP A 151 -13.07 -2.33 -5.25
N ASN A 152 -12.19 -2.88 -4.42
CA ASN A 152 -11.08 -3.73 -4.86
C ASN A 152 -11.54 -5.12 -5.30
N LEU A 153 -12.59 -5.69 -4.69
CA LEU A 153 -13.19 -6.97 -5.10
C LEU A 153 -13.94 -6.86 -6.43
N TYR A 154 -14.56 -5.69 -6.68
CA TYR A 154 -15.39 -5.42 -7.86
C TYR A 154 -14.88 -4.18 -8.61
N PRO A 155 -13.67 -4.22 -9.20
CA PRO A 155 -13.05 -3.07 -9.81
C PRO A 155 -13.69 -2.73 -11.16
N CYS A 156 -14.58 -1.73 -11.20
CA CYS A 156 -15.23 -1.33 -12.46
C CYS A 156 -14.31 -0.48 -13.36
N LEU A 157 -13.45 0.35 -12.77
CA LEU A 157 -12.61 1.29 -13.55
C LEU A 157 -11.44 0.60 -14.27
N LEU A 158 -10.95 -0.52 -13.76
CA LEU A 158 -9.90 -1.29 -14.43
C LEU A 158 -10.38 -1.92 -15.74
N TYR A 159 -11.67 -2.24 -15.86
CA TYR A 159 -12.26 -2.78 -17.08
C TYR A 159 -12.52 -1.73 -18.15
N THR A 160 -12.63 -0.47 -17.73
CA THR A 160 -12.90 0.67 -18.61
C THR A 160 -11.66 1.52 -18.83
N SER A 161 -10.51 1.08 -18.30
CA SER A 161 -9.24 1.76 -18.55
C SER A 161 -9.00 1.81 -20.06
N PRO A 162 -8.78 3.00 -20.60
CA PRO A 162 -8.58 3.14 -22.02
C PRO A 162 -7.28 2.44 -22.47
N SER A 163 -7.15 2.32 -23.76
CA SER A 163 -6.00 1.75 -24.43
C SER A 163 -4.69 2.36 -23.91
N PRO A 164 -3.58 1.60 -23.88
CA PRO A 164 -2.25 2.11 -23.51
C PRO A 164 -1.76 3.32 -24.31
N ARG A 165 -2.57 3.84 -25.18
CA ARG A 165 -2.30 5.03 -26.00
C ARG A 165 -2.94 6.31 -25.47
N ASP A 166 -3.71 6.25 -24.40
CA ASP A 166 -4.38 7.42 -23.84
C ASP A 166 -3.65 7.92 -22.61
#